data_5c41af2df14d10167ffa6c1ea7331ed6
#
_entry.id   5c41af2df14d10167ffa6c1ea7331ed6
#
_cell.length_a   1.000
_cell.length_b   1.000
_cell.length_c   1.000
_cell.angle_alpha   90.00
_cell.angle_beta   90.00
_cell.angle_gamma   90.00
#
_symmetry.space_group_name_H-M   'P 1'
#
loop_
_entity.id
_entity.type
_entity.pdbx_description
1 polymer ?
#
loop_
_entity_poly.entity_id
_entity_poly.type
_entity_poly.pdbx_seq_one_letter_code
_entity_poly.pdbx_strand_id
1 'polypeptide(L)'
;TQQSLLRSQKKQSLILNNDKVYFSNSIGDVTAVNISSGKIIWQTPTQSNVSFGNTYFLKSSDIVSDKNSIFVSNNNNQFLSIDLLSGTINWKQNFSSELRPAIISDYLVTISDSGLLIIMNKETGQIIRINDLFKNINQKRKKKYQPVGFLVSKFYIYVSTNNGRILVVNFKEGKIEKMLKLDNSKLQRPVYFNKSLYI
;
A
#
# COMPACT_ATOMS: atom_id res chain seq x y z
N THR A 1 -1.67 32.88 15.66
CA THR A 1 -1.94 31.54 15.08
C THR A 1 -0.67 31.02 14.43
N GLN A 2 0.07 30.16 15.13
CA GLN A 2 1.21 29.46 14.56
C GLN A 2 0.67 28.38 13.60
N GLN A 3 0.78 28.61 12.31
CA GLN A 3 0.60 27.55 11.29
C GLN A 3 1.86 26.70 11.30
N SER A 4 1.80 25.52 11.90
CA SER A 4 2.83 24.52 11.75
C SER A 4 2.72 23.92 10.35
N LEU A 5 3.57 24.34 9.45
CA LEU A 5 3.68 23.79 8.10
C LEU A 5 4.41 22.44 8.14
N LEU A 6 3.71 21.39 8.51
CA LEU A 6 4.18 20.02 8.33
C LEU A 6 4.00 19.65 6.86
N ARG A 7 5.08 19.67 6.10
CA ARG A 7 5.09 19.22 4.70
C ARG A 7 5.47 17.74 4.66
N SER A 8 4.52 16.88 4.30
CA SER A 8 4.86 15.52 3.90
C SER A 8 5.69 15.57 2.61
N GLN A 9 6.82 14.87 2.58
CA GLN A 9 7.63 14.70 1.35
C GLN A 9 7.00 13.72 0.36
N LYS A 10 6.01 12.95 0.78
CA LYS A 10 5.30 12.00 -0.07
C LYS A 10 4.25 12.74 -0.89
N LYS A 11 4.21 12.47 -2.20
CA LYS A 11 3.11 12.92 -3.06
C LYS A 11 1.81 12.30 -2.56
N GLN A 12 0.77 13.12 -2.44
CA GLN A 12 -0.55 12.62 -2.08
C GLN A 12 -1.09 11.69 -3.16
N SER A 13 -1.68 10.60 -2.72
CA SER A 13 -2.37 9.66 -3.60
C SER A 13 -3.82 10.10 -3.76
N LEU A 14 -4.27 10.16 -5.01
CA LEU A 14 -5.62 10.55 -5.40
C LEU A 14 -6.29 9.42 -6.16
N ILE A 15 -7.60 9.26 -5.96
CA ILE A 15 -8.47 8.42 -6.76
C ILE A 15 -9.60 9.29 -7.31
N LEU A 16 -9.86 9.14 -8.60
CA LEU A 16 -11.04 9.72 -9.24
C LEU A 16 -12.06 8.60 -9.52
N ASN A 17 -13.28 8.79 -9.08
CA ASN A 17 -14.39 7.89 -9.39
C ASN A 17 -15.66 8.71 -9.64
N ASN A 18 -16.10 8.74 -10.88
CA ASN A 18 -17.21 9.56 -11.35
C ASN A 18 -17.00 11.06 -11.02
N ASP A 19 -17.91 11.65 -10.26
CA ASP A 19 -17.91 13.05 -9.82
C ASP A 19 -17.19 13.30 -8.49
N LYS A 20 -16.43 12.31 -8.00
CA LYS A 20 -15.78 12.36 -6.68
C LYS A 20 -14.28 12.16 -6.77
N VAL A 21 -13.56 12.89 -5.94
CA VAL A 21 -12.15 12.68 -5.68
C VAL A 21 -11.95 12.20 -4.25
N TYR A 22 -11.10 11.21 -4.09
CA TYR A 22 -10.72 10.64 -2.81
C TYR A 22 -9.22 10.82 -2.61
N PHE A 23 -8.82 11.20 -1.42
CA PHE A 23 -7.42 11.38 -1.06
C PHE A 23 -7.17 11.15 0.43
N SER A 24 -5.94 10.82 0.77
CA SER A 24 -5.48 10.83 2.15
C SER A 24 -4.73 12.13 2.43
N ASN A 25 -5.03 12.79 3.56
CA ASN A 25 -4.31 13.98 3.99
C ASN A 25 -3.05 13.65 4.81
N SER A 26 -2.29 14.66 5.21
CA SER A 26 -1.03 14.50 5.96
C SER A 26 -1.21 13.99 7.40
N ILE A 27 -2.42 14.05 7.94
CA ILE A 27 -2.76 13.51 9.27
C ILE A 27 -3.39 12.11 9.18
N GLY A 28 -3.53 11.56 7.96
CA GLY A 28 -3.98 10.20 7.70
C GLY A 28 -5.47 10.04 7.48
N ASP A 29 -6.26 11.11 7.49
CA ASP A 29 -7.67 10.99 7.18
C ASP A 29 -7.86 10.72 5.69
N VAL A 30 -8.82 9.88 5.37
CA VAL A 30 -9.31 9.70 4.00
C VAL A 30 -10.53 10.58 3.80
N THR A 31 -10.51 11.39 2.74
CA THR A 31 -11.57 12.37 2.45
C THR A 31 -12.13 12.14 1.07
N ALA A 32 -13.44 12.21 0.95
CA ALA A 32 -14.18 12.25 -0.31
C ALA A 32 -14.73 13.66 -0.56
N VAL A 33 -14.50 14.17 -1.76
CA VAL A 33 -14.95 15.50 -2.18
C VAL A 33 -15.70 15.38 -3.49
N ASN A 34 -16.81 16.08 -3.62
CA ASN A 34 -17.50 16.24 -4.90
C ASN A 34 -16.72 17.23 -5.77
N ILE A 35 -16.35 16.84 -6.99
CA ILE A 35 -15.49 17.61 -7.89
C ILE A 35 -16.17 18.92 -8.32
N SER A 36 -17.47 18.87 -8.66
CA SER A 36 -18.18 20.01 -9.22
C SER A 36 -18.44 21.10 -8.17
N SER A 37 -18.76 20.71 -6.92
CA SER A 37 -19.12 21.66 -5.86
C SER A 37 -17.97 21.98 -4.90
N GLY A 38 -16.90 21.20 -4.92
CA GLY A 38 -15.80 21.26 -3.94
C GLY A 38 -16.22 20.87 -2.52
N LYS A 39 -17.44 20.39 -2.30
CA LYS A 39 -17.93 20.03 -0.95
C LYS A 39 -17.41 18.68 -0.51
N ILE A 40 -17.02 18.61 0.76
CA ILE A 40 -16.68 17.35 1.44
C ILE A 40 -17.95 16.52 1.55
N ILE A 41 -17.91 15.28 1.07
CA ILE A 41 -19.00 14.30 1.17
C ILE A 41 -18.87 13.57 2.50
N TRP A 42 -17.65 13.05 2.78
CA TRP A 42 -17.30 12.41 4.04
C TRP A 42 -15.79 12.53 4.30
N GLN A 43 -15.41 12.37 5.56
CA GLN A 43 -14.03 12.31 6.01
C GLN A 43 -13.91 11.26 7.10
N THR A 44 -13.01 10.31 6.91
CA THR A 44 -12.81 9.18 7.83
C THR A 44 -11.43 9.27 8.46
N PRO A 45 -11.34 9.49 9.78
CA PRO A 45 -10.08 9.41 10.51
C PRO A 45 -9.54 7.98 10.48
N THR A 46 -8.28 7.82 10.07
CA THR A 46 -7.62 6.51 10.10
C THR A 46 -6.71 6.32 11.31
N GLN A 47 -6.60 7.33 12.16
CA GLN A 47 -5.83 7.27 13.40
C GLN A 47 -6.76 7.35 14.61
N SER A 48 -6.64 6.39 15.52
CA SER A 48 -7.49 6.31 16.70
C SER A 48 -7.01 7.13 17.91
N ASN A 49 -5.77 7.61 17.93
CA ASN A 49 -5.25 8.49 18.98
C ASN A 49 -4.05 9.27 18.45
N VAL A 50 -4.22 10.55 18.29
CA VAL A 50 -3.11 11.48 18.05
C VAL A 50 -2.40 11.72 19.39
N SER A 51 -1.50 10.84 19.78
CA SER A 51 -0.48 11.20 20.76
C SER A 51 0.39 12.27 20.11
N PHE A 52 0.35 13.48 20.65
CA PHE A 52 1.04 14.67 20.11
C PHE A 52 2.53 14.49 19.81
N GLY A 53 3.16 13.41 20.28
CA GLY A 53 4.56 13.09 20.03
C GLY A 53 4.86 12.34 18.73
N ASN A 54 3.91 11.63 18.11
CA ASN A 54 4.13 10.77 16.94
C ASN A 54 3.56 11.31 15.63
N THR A 55 2.98 12.49 15.65
CA THR A 55 2.27 13.09 14.49
C THR A 55 3.21 13.54 13.36
N TYR A 56 4.50 13.62 13.63
CA TYR A 56 5.45 14.25 12.70
C TYR A 56 5.83 13.40 11.48
N PHE A 57 5.51 12.10 11.47
CA PHE A 57 5.96 11.19 10.41
C PHE A 57 4.90 10.17 10.01
N LEU A 58 3.69 10.64 9.74
CA LEU A 58 2.69 9.74 9.20
C LEU A 58 3.12 9.25 7.81
N LYS A 59 3.34 7.96 7.70
CA LYS A 59 3.57 7.28 6.44
C LYS A 59 2.32 6.45 6.13
N SER A 60 1.77 6.64 4.96
CA SER A 60 0.66 5.86 4.45
C SER A 60 1.01 5.23 3.11
N SER A 61 0.38 4.14 2.76
CA SER A 61 0.41 3.63 1.39
C SER A 61 -0.26 4.63 0.44
N ASP A 62 -0.09 4.42 -0.86
CA ASP A 62 -1.03 5.00 -1.81
C ASP A 62 -2.39 4.36 -1.59
N ILE A 63 -3.45 5.16 -1.77
CA ILE A 63 -4.81 4.65 -1.74
C ILE A 63 -5.12 3.95 -3.07
N VAL A 64 -5.86 2.85 -3.01
CA VAL A 64 -6.42 2.17 -4.18
C VAL A 64 -7.90 1.90 -3.94
N SER A 65 -8.69 1.82 -5.00
CA SER A 65 -10.10 1.48 -4.87
C SER A 65 -10.52 0.44 -5.90
N ASP A 66 -11.54 -0.30 -5.55
CA ASP A 66 -12.40 -0.98 -6.50
C ASP A 66 -13.73 -0.20 -6.67
N LYS A 67 -14.81 -0.90 -7.03
CA LYS A 67 -16.12 -0.28 -7.22
C LYS A 67 -16.78 0.15 -5.91
N ASN A 68 -16.48 -0.50 -4.79
CA ASN A 68 -17.20 -0.38 -3.53
C ASN A 68 -16.33 0.14 -2.39
N SER A 69 -15.02 -0.08 -2.45
CA SER A 69 -14.14 0.13 -1.30
C SER A 69 -12.85 0.85 -1.67
N ILE A 70 -12.32 1.59 -0.72
CA ILE A 70 -10.98 2.18 -0.72
C ILE A 70 -10.11 1.36 0.22
N PHE A 71 -8.88 1.07 -0.19
CA PHE A 71 -7.88 0.35 0.60
C PHE A 71 -6.69 1.24 0.87
N VAL A 72 -6.29 1.34 2.13
CA VAL A 72 -5.18 2.17 2.59
C VAL A 72 -4.51 1.55 3.81
N SER A 73 -3.22 1.74 3.93
CA SER A 73 -2.45 1.41 5.13
C SER A 73 -1.73 2.63 5.67
N ASN A 74 -1.46 2.62 6.97
CA ASN A 74 -0.65 3.62 7.65
C ASN A 74 0.42 2.95 8.54
N ASN A 75 1.35 3.75 9.05
CA ASN A 75 2.42 3.28 9.93
C ASN A 75 1.99 3.06 11.39
N ASN A 76 0.71 3.23 11.71
CA ASN A 76 0.13 2.92 13.02
C ASN A 76 -0.39 1.47 13.10
N ASN A 77 0.24 0.55 12.37
CA ASN A 77 -0.14 -0.85 12.34
C ASN A 77 -1.59 -1.07 11.89
N GLN A 78 -2.01 -0.34 10.87
CA GLN A 78 -3.37 -0.42 10.35
C GLN A 78 -3.38 -0.56 8.83
N PHE A 79 -4.16 -1.53 8.37
CA PHE A 79 -4.59 -1.66 6.99
C PHE A 79 -6.11 -1.69 6.96
N LEU A 80 -6.72 -0.80 6.19
CA LEU A 80 -8.15 -0.49 6.24
C LEU A 80 -8.81 -0.71 4.90
N SER A 81 -10.06 -1.18 4.93
CA SER A 81 -11.04 -1.03 3.87
C SER A 81 -12.10 -0.04 4.31
N ILE A 82 -12.37 0.95 3.47
CA ILE A 82 -13.34 2.02 3.72
C ILE A 82 -14.38 1.96 2.61
N ASP A 83 -15.65 1.99 2.96
CA ASP A 83 -16.76 2.04 2.01
C ASP A 83 -16.68 3.33 1.17
N LEU A 84 -16.76 3.19 -0.13
CA LEU A 84 -16.56 4.30 -1.08
C LEU A 84 -17.67 5.35 -0.99
N LEU A 85 -18.88 4.96 -0.64
CA LEU A 85 -20.05 5.86 -0.63
C LEU A 85 -20.18 6.58 0.71
N SER A 86 -20.09 5.84 1.80
CA SER A 86 -20.36 6.34 3.16
C SER A 86 -19.12 6.78 3.94
N GLY A 87 -17.93 6.29 3.56
CA GLY A 87 -16.71 6.50 4.32
C GLY A 87 -16.60 5.63 5.58
N THR A 88 -17.52 4.70 5.81
CA THR A 88 -17.44 3.79 6.95
C THR A 88 -16.33 2.75 6.77
N ILE A 89 -15.68 2.36 7.87
CA ILE A 89 -14.67 1.31 7.84
C ILE A 89 -15.37 -0.05 7.74
N ASN A 90 -15.14 -0.77 6.62
CA ASN A 90 -15.69 -2.11 6.41
C ASN A 90 -14.95 -3.14 7.27
N TRP A 91 -13.63 -3.08 7.26
CA TRP A 91 -12.76 -3.94 8.05
C TRP A 91 -11.39 -3.31 8.28
N LYS A 92 -10.67 -3.84 9.26
CA LYS A 92 -9.33 -3.41 9.67
C LYS A 92 -8.45 -4.63 9.93
N GLN A 93 -7.19 -4.55 9.49
CA GLN A 93 -6.13 -5.50 9.81
C GLN A 93 -4.96 -4.81 10.52
N ASN A 94 -4.27 -5.55 11.40
CA ASN A 94 -3.22 -5.01 12.26
C ASN A 94 -1.82 -5.24 11.68
N PHE A 95 -1.51 -4.53 10.60
CA PHE A 95 -0.16 -4.44 10.04
C PHE A 95 0.01 -3.14 9.27
N SER A 96 1.28 -2.73 9.04
CA SER A 96 1.64 -1.55 8.25
C SER A 96 2.22 -1.94 6.90
N SER A 97 1.90 -1.16 5.88
CA SER A 97 2.51 -1.22 4.55
C SER A 97 2.62 0.17 3.95
N GLU A 98 3.82 0.59 3.56
CA GLU A 98 4.03 1.84 2.82
C GLU A 98 3.82 1.66 1.30
N LEU A 99 3.75 0.41 0.83
CA LEU A 99 3.61 0.10 -0.58
C LEU A 99 2.16 0.19 -1.03
N ARG A 100 1.97 0.65 -2.25
CA ARG A 100 0.65 0.69 -2.88
C ARG A 100 0.10 -0.73 -3.01
N PRO A 101 -1.08 -1.03 -2.44
CA PRO A 101 -1.71 -2.34 -2.60
C PRO A 101 -2.10 -2.63 -4.05
N ALA A 102 -2.28 -3.89 -4.38
CA ALA A 102 -2.79 -4.32 -5.67
C ALA A 102 -4.08 -5.12 -5.50
N ILE A 103 -5.07 -4.84 -6.34
CA ILE A 103 -6.33 -5.57 -6.38
C ILE A 103 -6.30 -6.48 -7.61
N ILE A 104 -6.59 -7.75 -7.42
CA ILE A 104 -6.73 -8.73 -8.48
C ILE A 104 -7.91 -9.66 -8.19
N SER A 105 -8.96 -9.58 -9.00
CA SER A 105 -10.24 -10.28 -8.74
C SER A 105 -10.75 -10.01 -7.32
N ASP A 106 -10.89 -11.05 -6.51
CA ASP A 106 -11.36 -10.96 -5.11
C ASP A 106 -10.23 -10.82 -4.09
N TYR A 107 -8.99 -10.72 -4.58
CA TYR A 107 -7.81 -10.63 -3.71
C TYR A 107 -7.28 -9.21 -3.62
N LEU A 108 -6.83 -8.88 -2.44
CA LEU A 108 -6.02 -7.71 -2.14
C LEU A 108 -4.62 -8.20 -1.74
N VAL A 109 -3.62 -7.70 -2.45
CA VAL A 109 -2.22 -8.08 -2.27
C VAL A 109 -1.43 -6.88 -1.77
N THR A 110 -0.63 -7.09 -0.74
CA THR A 110 0.31 -6.08 -0.24
C THR A 110 1.57 -6.73 0.33
N ILE A 111 2.59 -5.91 0.59
CA ILE A 111 3.80 -6.33 1.28
C ILE A 111 3.99 -5.40 2.46
N SER A 112 4.02 -5.95 3.67
CA SER A 112 4.21 -5.18 4.90
C SER A 112 5.62 -4.55 4.97
N ASP A 113 5.78 -3.58 5.86
CA ASP A 113 7.07 -2.92 6.09
C ASP A 113 8.13 -3.90 6.62
N SER A 114 7.70 -5.01 7.24
CA SER A 114 8.58 -6.12 7.66
C SER A 114 8.95 -7.10 6.53
N GLY A 115 8.42 -6.91 5.31
CA GLY A 115 8.69 -7.78 4.15
C GLY A 115 7.81 -9.02 4.06
N LEU A 116 6.66 -9.02 4.73
CA LEU A 116 5.67 -10.08 4.61
C LEU A 116 4.78 -9.82 3.39
N LEU A 117 4.76 -10.75 2.44
CA LEU A 117 3.75 -10.78 1.39
C LEU A 117 2.43 -11.25 2.01
N ILE A 118 1.40 -10.44 1.89
CA ILE A 118 0.08 -10.70 2.45
C ILE A 118 -0.93 -10.71 1.31
N ILE A 119 -1.69 -11.79 1.22
CA ILE A 119 -2.82 -11.96 0.30
C ILE A 119 -4.07 -12.14 1.14
N MET A 120 -5.08 -11.33 0.91
CA MET A 120 -6.33 -11.35 1.66
C MET A 120 -7.54 -11.22 0.74
N ASN A 121 -8.69 -11.63 1.23
CA ASN A 121 -9.96 -11.34 0.58
C ASN A 121 -10.26 -9.85 0.73
N LYS A 122 -10.56 -9.16 -0.36
CA LYS A 122 -10.73 -7.71 -0.37
C LYS A 122 -12.02 -7.25 0.32
N GLU A 123 -13.07 -8.08 0.34
CA GLU A 123 -14.36 -7.73 0.92
C GLU A 123 -14.37 -7.93 2.43
N THR A 124 -13.80 -9.03 2.90
CA THR A 124 -13.84 -9.40 4.32
C THR A 124 -12.58 -9.02 5.09
N GLY A 125 -11.49 -8.72 4.39
CA GLY A 125 -10.17 -8.54 5.01
C GLY A 125 -9.53 -9.83 5.52
N GLN A 126 -10.19 -10.99 5.35
CA GLN A 126 -9.63 -12.26 5.81
C GLN A 126 -8.31 -12.56 5.13
N ILE A 127 -7.28 -12.77 5.93
CA ILE A 127 -5.96 -13.12 5.43
C ILE A 127 -5.98 -14.57 4.96
N ILE A 128 -5.66 -14.76 3.68
CA ILE A 128 -5.61 -16.07 3.02
C ILE A 128 -4.19 -16.63 3.10
N ARG A 129 -3.18 -15.75 2.98
CA ARG A 129 -1.78 -16.15 3.00
C ARG A 129 -0.87 -15.05 3.52
N ILE A 130 0.14 -15.48 4.27
CA ILE A 130 1.29 -14.66 4.68
C ILE A 130 2.56 -15.43 4.38
N ASN A 131 3.52 -14.80 3.69
CA ASN A 131 4.84 -15.36 3.42
C ASN A 131 5.92 -14.32 3.71
N ASP A 132 6.93 -14.67 4.52
CA ASP A 132 8.12 -13.84 4.67
C ASP A 132 9.02 -13.99 3.44
N LEU A 133 9.08 -12.95 2.61
CA LEU A 133 9.90 -12.91 1.39
C LEU A 133 11.40 -13.02 1.68
N PHE A 134 11.82 -12.71 2.89
CA PHE A 134 13.23 -12.65 3.25
C PHE A 134 13.61 -13.67 4.34
N LYS A 135 12.78 -14.70 4.53
CA LYS A 135 12.99 -15.75 5.55
C LYS A 135 14.38 -16.40 5.47
N ASN A 136 14.85 -16.65 4.26
CA ASN A 136 16.12 -17.33 4.00
C ASN A 136 17.33 -16.39 3.95
N ILE A 137 17.13 -15.09 4.16
CA ILE A 137 18.20 -14.10 4.17
C ILE A 137 18.68 -13.91 5.61
N ASN A 138 20.01 -14.00 5.80
CA ASN A 138 20.62 -13.75 7.10
C ASN A 138 20.13 -12.41 7.69
N GLN A 139 19.76 -12.40 8.97
CA GLN A 139 19.18 -11.23 9.64
C GLN A 139 20.02 -9.96 9.52
N LYS A 140 21.35 -10.07 9.55
CA LYS A 140 22.27 -8.92 9.35
C LYS A 140 22.15 -8.33 7.94
N ARG A 141 21.77 -9.14 6.95
CA ARG A 141 21.57 -8.72 5.55
C ARG A 141 20.11 -8.37 5.25
N LYS A 142 19.16 -8.85 6.06
CA LYS A 142 17.72 -8.62 5.84
C LYS A 142 17.38 -7.12 5.77
N LYS A 143 18.02 -6.27 6.57
CA LYS A 143 17.88 -4.81 6.54
C LYS A 143 18.25 -4.16 5.19
N LYS A 144 19.04 -4.86 4.36
CA LYS A 144 19.44 -4.40 3.02
C LYS A 144 18.44 -4.82 1.92
N TYR A 145 17.41 -5.59 2.25
CA TYR A 145 16.41 -6.09 1.31
C TYR A 145 15.05 -5.51 1.66
N GLN A 146 14.83 -4.26 1.30
CA GLN A 146 13.53 -3.63 1.51
C GLN A 146 12.76 -3.61 0.19
N PRO A 147 11.52 -4.11 0.15
CA PRO A 147 10.65 -3.94 -0.99
C PRO A 147 10.40 -2.44 -1.24
N VAL A 148 10.46 -2.02 -2.49
CA VAL A 148 10.19 -0.62 -2.89
C VAL A 148 8.97 -0.50 -3.78
N GLY A 149 8.51 -1.61 -4.32
CA GLY A 149 7.32 -1.70 -5.12
C GLY A 149 7.08 -3.11 -5.60
N PHE A 150 5.89 -3.38 -6.08
CA PHE A 150 5.57 -4.67 -6.68
C PHE A 150 4.49 -4.54 -7.75
N LEU A 151 4.43 -5.55 -8.61
CA LEU A 151 3.42 -5.74 -9.64
C LEU A 151 2.86 -7.16 -9.51
N VAL A 152 1.54 -7.30 -9.59
CA VAL A 152 0.87 -8.60 -9.57
C VAL A 152 0.42 -8.96 -10.97
N SER A 153 0.75 -10.17 -11.41
CA SER A 153 0.24 -10.79 -12.63
C SER A 153 -0.57 -12.05 -12.28
N LYS A 154 -1.11 -12.70 -13.30
CA LYS A 154 -1.92 -13.91 -13.13
C LYS A 154 -1.18 -15.04 -12.36
N PHE A 155 0.12 -15.19 -12.58
CA PHE A 155 0.92 -16.30 -12.05
C PHE A 155 2.01 -15.85 -11.09
N TYR A 156 2.46 -14.59 -11.20
CA TYR A 156 3.63 -14.09 -10.48
C TYR A 156 3.41 -12.73 -9.87
N ILE A 157 4.13 -12.49 -8.77
CA ILE A 157 4.31 -11.18 -8.19
C ILE A 157 5.78 -10.79 -8.40
N TYR A 158 6.02 -9.66 -9.03
CA TYR A 158 7.35 -9.10 -9.27
C TYR A 158 7.61 -8.04 -8.20
N VAL A 159 8.59 -8.27 -7.34
CA VAL A 159 8.90 -7.37 -6.23
C VAL A 159 10.28 -6.76 -6.45
N SER A 160 10.32 -5.44 -6.62
CA SER A 160 11.59 -4.69 -6.69
C SER A 160 12.09 -4.32 -5.30
N THR A 161 13.41 -4.25 -5.16
CA THR A 161 14.06 -3.97 -3.88
C THR A 161 14.99 -2.76 -3.94
N ASN A 162 15.30 -2.22 -2.78
CA ASN A 162 16.20 -1.07 -2.62
C ASN A 162 17.66 -1.35 -2.95
N ASN A 163 18.04 -2.61 -3.19
CA ASN A 163 19.42 -3.03 -3.49
C ASN A 163 19.55 -3.68 -4.87
N GLY A 164 18.72 -3.24 -5.82
CA GLY A 164 18.86 -3.58 -7.24
C GLY A 164 18.40 -4.98 -7.62
N ARG A 165 17.54 -5.62 -6.82
CA ARG A 165 17.04 -6.96 -7.13
C ARG A 165 15.56 -6.95 -7.43
N ILE A 166 15.16 -7.87 -8.30
CA ILE A 166 13.77 -8.23 -8.51
C ILE A 166 13.55 -9.67 -8.04
N LEU A 167 12.49 -9.85 -7.24
CA LEU A 167 12.03 -11.16 -6.82
C LEU A 167 10.86 -11.55 -7.70
N VAL A 168 10.90 -12.77 -8.24
CA VAL A 168 9.77 -13.39 -8.94
C VAL A 168 9.14 -14.37 -7.96
N VAL A 169 7.95 -14.04 -7.50
CA VAL A 169 7.22 -14.78 -6.48
C VAL A 169 6.05 -15.49 -7.13
N ASN A 170 5.90 -16.77 -6.92
CA ASN A 170 4.72 -17.53 -7.37
C ASN A 170 3.48 -17.01 -6.66
N PHE A 171 2.48 -16.58 -7.41
CA PHE A 171 1.25 -16.01 -6.81
C PHE A 171 0.49 -17.06 -5.98
N LYS A 172 0.38 -18.29 -6.49
CA LYS A 172 -0.37 -19.35 -5.83
C LYS A 172 0.31 -19.85 -4.55
N GLU A 173 1.63 -19.95 -4.53
CA GLU A 173 2.37 -20.49 -3.39
C GLU A 173 2.91 -19.40 -2.45
N GLY A 174 3.11 -18.18 -2.95
CA GLY A 174 3.74 -17.08 -2.22
C GLY A 174 5.24 -17.29 -2.01
N LYS A 175 5.86 -18.24 -2.74
CA LYS A 175 7.30 -18.54 -2.65
C LYS A 175 8.08 -17.82 -3.72
N ILE A 176 9.30 -17.41 -3.40
CA ILE A 176 10.24 -16.86 -4.37
C ILE A 176 10.74 -18.00 -5.24
N GLU A 177 10.53 -17.91 -6.56
CA GLU A 177 11.09 -18.82 -7.55
C GLU A 177 12.45 -18.34 -8.08
N LYS A 178 12.58 -17.02 -8.26
CA LYS A 178 13.81 -16.42 -8.79
C LYS A 178 14.11 -15.10 -8.08
N MET A 179 15.40 -14.82 -7.92
CA MET A 179 15.92 -13.53 -7.50
C MET A 179 16.96 -13.10 -8.53
N LEU A 180 16.66 -12.02 -9.25
CA LEU A 180 17.53 -11.48 -10.30
C LEU A 180 18.15 -10.19 -9.78
N LYS A 181 19.47 -10.05 -9.94
CA LYS A 181 20.17 -8.79 -9.71
C LYS A 181 20.17 -8.01 -11.01
N LEU A 182 19.57 -6.84 -11.03
CA LEU A 182 19.49 -5.95 -12.19
C LEU A 182 20.47 -4.79 -12.10
N ASP A 183 20.64 -4.25 -10.88
CA ASP A 183 21.51 -3.11 -10.62
C ASP A 183 22.11 -3.19 -9.20
N ASN A 184 22.92 -2.23 -8.81
CA ASN A 184 23.45 -2.03 -7.45
C ASN A 184 22.68 -0.96 -6.67
N SER A 185 21.82 -0.19 -7.33
CA SER A 185 21.02 0.90 -6.78
C SER A 185 19.58 0.46 -6.48
N LYS A 186 18.83 1.36 -5.85
CA LYS A 186 17.41 1.19 -5.58
C LYS A 186 16.62 1.14 -6.88
N LEU A 187 15.84 0.08 -7.06
CA LEU A 187 14.91 -0.03 -8.18
C LEU A 187 13.66 0.82 -7.96
N GLN A 188 12.90 1.01 -9.03
CA GLN A 188 11.58 1.63 -8.99
C GLN A 188 10.49 0.55 -8.89
N ARG A 189 9.25 0.97 -8.69
CA ARG A 189 8.11 0.07 -8.76
C ARG A 189 8.01 -0.51 -10.17
N PRO A 190 7.83 -1.85 -10.32
CA PRO A 190 7.64 -2.45 -11.62
C PRO A 190 6.35 -1.98 -12.29
N VAL A 191 6.41 -1.72 -13.59
CA VAL A 191 5.25 -1.35 -14.41
C VAL A 191 5.21 -2.25 -15.64
N TYR A 192 4.02 -2.76 -15.96
CA TYR A 192 3.80 -3.53 -17.17
C TYR A 192 3.17 -2.65 -18.25
N PHE A 193 3.82 -2.57 -19.39
CA PHE A 193 3.33 -1.83 -20.56
C PHE A 193 3.82 -2.51 -21.84
N ASN A 194 2.97 -2.62 -22.86
CA ASN A 194 3.29 -3.20 -24.18
C ASN A 194 4.04 -4.56 -24.10
N LYS A 195 3.53 -5.51 -23.32
CA LYS A 195 4.10 -6.84 -23.12
C LYS A 195 5.51 -6.85 -22.49
N SER A 196 5.97 -5.71 -21.95
CA SER A 196 7.27 -5.54 -21.32
C SER A 196 7.13 -5.11 -19.88
N LEU A 197 8.06 -5.56 -19.03
CA LEU A 197 8.18 -5.16 -17.63
C LEU A 197 9.27 -4.08 -17.54
N TYR A 198 8.89 -2.91 -17.07
CA TYR A 198 9.79 -1.78 -16.81
C TYR A 198 10.01 -1.66 -15.30
N ILE A 199 11.26 -1.34 -14.92
CA ILE A 199 11.66 -1.27 -13.50
C ILE A 199 12.52 -0.02 -13.28
#